data_52e15ceab82a708736a1ac7984fb8269
#
_entry.id   52e15ceab82a708736a1ac7984fb8269
#
_cell.length_a   1.000
_cell.length_b   1.000
_cell.length_c   1.000
_cell.angle_alpha   90.00
_cell.angle_beta   90.00
_cell.angle_gamma   90.00
#
_symmetry.space_group_name_H-M   'P 1'
#
loop_
_entity.id
_entity.type
_entity.pdbx_description
1 polymer ?
#
loop_
_entity_poly.entity_id
_entity_poly.type
_entity_poly.pdbx_seq_one_letter_code
_entity_poly.pdbx_strand_id
1 'polypeptide(L)'
;DYAVINSNYAINAGLNPVADSLVIEGSASAYANILAVKEGNESSPKVLALIAALESQQVVDYINEKYDGSVVSTVDTPTDGFDATVDYDALSGETISIAASPTPHAEILEVVKEILAEKNITLDIQVYNDYVVPNTVVEDGTVDANYFQHKPYLDDFNAENNTHIVSVAAIHVEPMGLYGGKQTTLDALSAK
;
A
#
# COMPACT_ATOMS: atom_id res chain seq x y z
N ASP A 1 13.83 -26.86 5.29
CA ASP A 1 14.08 -25.43 5.53
C ASP A 1 12.75 -24.70 5.53
N TYR A 2 12.63 -23.63 6.34
CA TYR A 2 11.45 -22.77 6.44
C TYR A 2 11.87 -21.34 6.15
N ALA A 3 10.92 -20.54 5.62
CA ALA A 3 11.12 -19.11 5.38
C ALA A 3 9.87 -18.33 5.82
N VAL A 4 10.09 -17.21 6.49
CA VAL A 4 9.05 -16.20 6.72
C VAL A 4 9.16 -15.18 5.58
N ILE A 5 8.06 -14.97 4.87
CA ILE A 5 8.05 -14.17 3.65
C ILE A 5 6.88 -13.19 3.70
N ASN A 6 7.13 -11.92 3.40
CA ASN A 6 6.09 -10.92 3.24
C ASN A 6 5.24 -11.25 2.02
N SER A 7 3.94 -10.98 2.09
CA SER A 7 3.00 -11.39 1.05
C SER A 7 3.31 -10.83 -0.33
N ASN A 8 3.76 -9.58 -0.44
CA ASN A 8 4.15 -9.00 -1.74
C ASN A 8 5.25 -9.80 -2.45
N TYR A 9 6.27 -10.27 -1.72
CA TYR A 9 7.31 -11.15 -2.28
C TYR A 9 6.78 -12.53 -2.64
N ALA A 10 5.91 -13.10 -1.80
CA ALA A 10 5.29 -14.39 -2.07
C ALA A 10 4.42 -14.33 -3.35
N ILE A 11 3.57 -13.32 -3.47
CA ILE A 11 2.71 -13.08 -4.65
C ILE A 11 3.57 -12.89 -5.91
N ASN A 12 4.61 -12.06 -5.84
CA ASN A 12 5.54 -11.86 -6.97
C ASN A 12 6.29 -13.14 -7.38
N ALA A 13 6.49 -14.06 -6.44
CA ALA A 13 7.06 -15.38 -6.72
C ALA A 13 6.01 -16.40 -7.21
N GLY A 14 4.76 -16.01 -7.39
CA GLY A 14 3.66 -16.88 -7.82
C GLY A 14 3.08 -17.78 -6.73
N LEU A 15 3.37 -17.50 -5.44
CA LEU A 15 2.77 -18.17 -4.30
C LEU A 15 1.47 -17.46 -3.88
N ASN A 16 0.50 -18.25 -3.42
CA ASN A 16 -0.67 -17.73 -2.73
C ASN A 16 -0.42 -17.78 -1.21
N PRO A 17 -0.30 -16.61 -0.51
CA PRO A 17 0.00 -16.57 0.92
C PRO A 17 -0.99 -17.38 1.79
N VAL A 18 -2.26 -17.40 1.43
CA VAL A 18 -3.29 -18.14 2.18
C VAL A 18 -3.19 -19.65 1.94
N ALA A 19 -3.01 -20.06 0.68
CA ALA A 19 -3.03 -21.46 0.30
C ALA A 19 -1.68 -22.18 0.48
N ASP A 20 -0.55 -21.47 0.27
CA ASP A 20 0.79 -22.07 0.20
C ASP A 20 1.60 -21.91 1.50
N SER A 21 1.16 -21.05 2.44
CA SER A 21 1.83 -20.92 3.73
C SER A 21 1.41 -22.04 4.71
N LEU A 22 2.31 -22.44 5.59
CA LEU A 22 2.01 -23.36 6.70
C LEU A 22 1.36 -22.63 7.88
N VAL A 23 1.66 -21.36 8.04
CA VAL A 23 1.05 -20.44 9.00
C VAL A 23 0.98 -19.08 8.34
N ILE A 24 -0.13 -18.38 8.52
CA ILE A 24 -0.32 -16.99 8.08
C ILE A 24 -0.61 -16.10 9.28
N GLU A 25 -0.11 -14.87 9.25
CA GLU A 25 -0.42 -13.84 10.25
C GLU A 25 -1.93 -13.53 10.27
N GLY A 26 -2.47 -13.22 11.44
CA GLY A 26 -3.88 -12.83 11.56
C GLY A 26 -4.15 -11.41 11.01
N SER A 27 -5.41 -11.12 10.71
CA SER A 27 -5.86 -9.82 10.17
C SER A 27 -5.67 -8.62 11.14
N ALA A 28 -5.39 -8.87 12.42
CA ALA A 28 -5.11 -7.84 13.42
C ALA A 28 -3.64 -7.35 13.42
N SER A 29 -2.99 -7.34 12.24
CA SER A 29 -1.62 -6.88 12.09
C SER A 29 -1.48 -5.39 12.38
N ALA A 30 -0.44 -4.99 13.12
CA ALA A 30 -0.05 -3.60 13.31
C ALA A 30 0.68 -3.01 12.09
N TYR A 31 0.88 -3.81 11.04
CA TYR A 31 1.68 -3.49 9.87
C TYR A 31 0.80 -3.20 8.64
N ALA A 32 -0.11 -2.24 8.78
CA ALA A 32 -0.85 -1.75 7.62
C ALA A 32 0.10 -1.02 6.65
N ASN A 33 -0.11 -1.24 5.36
CA ASN A 33 0.51 -0.47 4.30
C ASN A 33 -0.14 0.91 4.21
N ILE A 34 0.69 1.94 4.25
CA ILE A 34 0.28 3.32 4.42
C ILE A 34 0.51 4.16 3.16
N LEU A 35 -0.38 5.14 2.94
CA LEU A 35 -0.10 6.29 2.10
C LEU A 35 0.72 7.28 2.92
N ALA A 36 1.85 7.73 2.37
CA ALA A 36 2.72 8.69 3.03
C ALA A 36 3.08 9.85 2.11
N VAL A 37 3.22 11.04 2.70
CA VAL A 37 3.51 12.31 2.02
C VAL A 37 4.57 13.08 2.77
N LYS A 38 5.16 14.10 2.15
CA LYS A 38 6.05 15.04 2.85
C LYS A 38 5.25 15.84 3.89
N GLU A 39 5.82 16.04 5.08
CA GLU A 39 5.25 16.87 6.15
C GLU A 39 4.86 18.26 5.65
N GLY A 40 3.64 18.69 5.99
CA GLY A 40 3.04 19.92 5.52
C GLY A 40 2.12 19.77 4.31
N ASN A 41 2.10 18.61 3.64
CA ASN A 41 1.24 18.33 2.48
C ASN A 41 -0.02 17.53 2.85
N GLU A 42 -0.22 17.13 4.10
CA GLU A 42 -1.25 16.20 4.56
C GLU A 42 -2.67 16.64 4.18
N SER A 43 -2.90 17.95 4.17
CA SER A 43 -4.20 18.54 3.86
C SER A 43 -4.26 19.19 2.48
N SER A 44 -3.30 18.92 1.60
CA SER A 44 -3.35 19.44 0.24
C SER A 44 -4.53 18.83 -0.53
N PRO A 45 -5.21 19.56 -1.41
CA PRO A 45 -6.34 19.03 -2.18
C PRO A 45 -5.99 17.76 -2.97
N LYS A 46 -4.77 17.65 -3.51
CA LYS A 46 -4.28 16.45 -4.21
C LYS A 46 -4.22 15.24 -3.29
N VAL A 47 -3.70 15.43 -2.08
CA VAL A 47 -3.58 14.35 -1.09
C VAL A 47 -4.95 13.92 -0.57
N LEU A 48 -5.86 14.85 -0.28
CA LEU A 48 -7.22 14.52 0.15
C LEU A 48 -8.00 13.76 -0.95
N ALA A 49 -7.86 14.17 -2.22
CA ALA A 49 -8.44 13.45 -3.34
C ALA A 49 -7.87 12.03 -3.48
N LEU A 50 -6.55 11.86 -3.30
CA LEU A 50 -5.89 10.57 -3.36
C LEU A 50 -6.32 9.65 -2.22
N ILE A 51 -6.44 10.17 -0.99
CA ILE A 51 -6.95 9.42 0.18
C ILE A 51 -8.37 8.93 -0.10
N ALA A 52 -9.28 9.82 -0.50
CA ALA A 52 -10.67 9.45 -0.76
C ALA A 52 -10.80 8.36 -1.82
N ALA A 53 -10.01 8.43 -2.88
CA ALA A 53 -10.00 7.42 -3.94
C ALA A 53 -9.41 6.08 -3.45
N LEU A 54 -8.33 6.09 -2.66
CA LEU A 54 -7.75 4.89 -2.06
C LEU A 54 -8.67 4.21 -1.05
N GLU A 55 -9.44 4.98 -0.29
CA GLU A 55 -10.39 4.49 0.70
C GLU A 55 -11.78 4.20 0.11
N SER A 56 -11.92 4.15 -1.22
CA SER A 56 -13.19 3.94 -1.89
C SER A 56 -13.68 2.49 -1.79
N GLN A 57 -15.00 2.31 -1.91
CA GLN A 57 -15.62 0.98 -2.01
C GLN A 57 -15.07 0.20 -3.21
N GLN A 58 -14.76 0.86 -4.34
CA GLN A 58 -14.19 0.21 -5.52
C GLN A 58 -12.82 -0.41 -5.23
N VAL A 59 -11.97 0.28 -4.47
CA VAL A 59 -10.66 -0.26 -4.03
C VAL A 59 -10.84 -1.43 -3.07
N VAL A 60 -11.74 -1.32 -2.10
CA VAL A 60 -12.05 -2.42 -1.16
C VAL A 60 -12.52 -3.66 -1.90
N ASP A 61 -13.45 -3.50 -2.84
CA ASP A 61 -13.98 -4.61 -3.66
C ASP A 61 -12.88 -5.23 -4.52
N TYR A 62 -12.05 -4.42 -5.18
CA TYR A 62 -10.91 -4.89 -5.96
C TYR A 62 -9.93 -5.72 -5.12
N ILE A 63 -9.56 -5.25 -3.92
CA ILE A 63 -8.67 -5.96 -3.01
C ILE A 63 -9.27 -7.33 -2.66
N ASN A 64 -10.56 -7.36 -2.28
CA ASN A 64 -11.24 -8.59 -1.88
C ASN A 64 -11.34 -9.60 -3.03
N GLU A 65 -11.70 -9.13 -4.23
CA GLU A 65 -11.87 -9.99 -5.41
C GLU A 65 -10.54 -10.53 -5.95
N LYS A 66 -9.51 -9.67 -5.98
CA LYS A 66 -8.24 -10.03 -6.62
C LYS A 66 -7.35 -10.89 -5.74
N TYR A 67 -7.30 -10.59 -4.44
CA TYR A 67 -6.27 -11.18 -3.57
C TYR A 67 -6.79 -12.27 -2.64
N ASP A 68 -8.09 -12.50 -2.57
CA ASP A 68 -8.73 -13.62 -1.86
C ASP A 68 -8.13 -13.86 -0.44
N GLY A 69 -8.02 -12.76 0.34
CA GLY A 69 -7.47 -12.76 1.69
C GLY A 69 -5.94 -12.69 1.81
N SER A 70 -5.19 -12.76 0.69
CA SER A 70 -3.73 -12.54 0.70
C SER A 70 -3.35 -11.08 0.91
N VAL A 71 -4.27 -10.18 0.61
CA VAL A 71 -4.26 -8.74 0.91
C VAL A 71 -5.62 -8.41 1.48
N VAL A 72 -5.67 -7.69 2.60
CA VAL A 72 -6.91 -7.38 3.32
C VAL A 72 -7.03 -5.87 3.51
N SER A 73 -8.12 -5.27 3.05
CA SER A 73 -8.38 -3.83 3.29
C SER A 73 -8.53 -3.54 4.78
N THR A 74 -7.99 -2.40 5.23
CA THR A 74 -8.17 -1.86 6.59
C THR A 74 -9.20 -0.74 6.65
N VAL A 75 -9.88 -0.47 5.54
CA VAL A 75 -10.88 0.61 5.44
C VAL A 75 -12.21 0.13 5.98
N ASP A 76 -12.59 0.60 7.17
CA ASP A 76 -13.83 0.22 7.84
C ASP A 76 -15.07 0.93 7.27
N THR A 77 -14.90 2.14 6.75
CA THR A 77 -15.98 2.97 6.22
C THR A 77 -15.58 3.52 4.85
N PRO A 78 -15.77 2.73 3.78
CA PRO A 78 -15.37 3.15 2.44
C PRO A 78 -16.11 4.41 1.95
N THR A 79 -15.40 5.22 1.18
CA THR A 79 -15.92 6.39 0.48
C THR A 79 -16.57 5.99 -0.86
N ASP A 80 -17.18 6.95 -1.54
CA ASP A 80 -17.60 6.82 -2.95
C ASP A 80 -16.46 7.15 -3.94
N GLY A 81 -15.24 7.37 -3.43
CA GLY A 81 -14.05 7.74 -4.20
C GLY A 81 -13.72 9.22 -4.16
N PHE A 82 -14.58 10.05 -3.53
CA PHE A 82 -14.42 11.50 -3.52
C PHE A 82 -14.60 12.09 -2.12
N ASP A 83 -13.84 13.14 -1.82
CA ASP A 83 -13.97 13.95 -0.60
C ASP A 83 -14.78 15.21 -0.92
N ALA A 84 -15.89 15.41 -0.21
CA ALA A 84 -16.78 16.56 -0.39
C ALA A 84 -16.14 17.93 -0.06
N THR A 85 -14.98 17.93 0.63
CA THR A 85 -14.25 19.16 0.96
C THR A 85 -13.26 19.58 -0.13
N VAL A 86 -13.01 18.70 -1.13
CA VAL A 86 -12.08 18.95 -2.23
C VAL A 86 -12.80 19.64 -3.38
N ASP A 87 -12.25 20.75 -3.88
CA ASP A 87 -12.67 21.38 -5.11
C ASP A 87 -12.06 20.66 -6.31
N TYR A 88 -12.78 19.66 -6.84
CA TYR A 88 -12.32 18.85 -7.97
C TYR A 88 -12.29 19.64 -9.29
N ASP A 89 -13.08 20.71 -9.42
CA ASP A 89 -13.01 21.56 -10.59
C ASP A 89 -11.68 22.33 -10.64
N ALA A 90 -11.18 22.73 -9.48
CA ALA A 90 -9.86 23.37 -9.38
C ALA A 90 -8.70 22.38 -9.63
N LEU A 91 -8.90 21.07 -9.39
CA LEU A 91 -7.91 20.04 -9.67
C LEU A 91 -8.00 19.47 -11.10
N SER A 92 -9.03 19.83 -11.86
CA SER A 92 -9.22 19.31 -13.22
C SER A 92 -8.04 19.66 -14.14
N GLY A 93 -7.45 18.65 -14.76
CA GLY A 93 -6.26 18.78 -15.59
C GLY A 93 -4.93 18.67 -14.84
N GLU A 94 -4.98 18.58 -13.50
CA GLU A 94 -3.77 18.39 -12.68
C GLU A 94 -3.30 16.93 -12.73
N THR A 95 -2.01 16.75 -12.36
CA THR A 95 -1.40 15.44 -12.15
C THR A 95 -1.07 15.26 -10.68
N ILE A 96 -1.41 14.09 -10.14
CA ILE A 96 -0.93 13.58 -8.85
C ILE A 96 0.10 12.51 -9.15
N SER A 97 1.29 12.62 -8.58
CA SER A 97 2.38 11.67 -8.76
C SER A 97 2.59 10.81 -7.52
N ILE A 98 2.77 9.50 -7.70
CA ILE A 98 2.91 8.56 -6.58
C ILE A 98 3.95 7.48 -6.87
N ALA A 99 4.86 7.27 -5.91
CA ALA A 99 5.82 6.17 -5.92
C ALA A 99 5.23 4.93 -5.24
N ALA A 100 5.33 3.76 -5.87
CA ALA A 100 4.76 2.53 -5.35
C ALA A 100 5.63 1.31 -5.64
N SER A 101 5.47 0.23 -4.85
CA SER A 101 5.98 -1.09 -5.22
C SER A 101 5.03 -1.76 -6.23
N PRO A 102 5.52 -2.77 -7.02
CA PRO A 102 4.72 -3.33 -8.12
C PRO A 102 3.39 -3.95 -7.66
N THR A 103 3.45 -4.89 -6.70
CA THR A 103 2.32 -5.68 -6.24
C THR A 103 2.27 -5.70 -4.72
N PRO A 104 1.11 -5.49 -4.08
CA PRO A 104 -0.20 -5.18 -4.66
C PRO A 104 -0.39 -3.68 -4.95
N HIS A 105 0.52 -2.82 -4.53
CA HIS A 105 0.36 -1.37 -4.42
C HIS A 105 0.07 -0.69 -5.77
N ALA A 106 0.92 -0.87 -6.78
CA ALA A 106 0.69 -0.26 -8.09
C ALA A 106 -0.57 -0.83 -8.77
N GLU A 107 -0.92 -2.10 -8.52
CA GLU A 107 -2.14 -2.70 -9.05
C GLU A 107 -3.40 -2.08 -8.43
N ILE A 108 -3.38 -1.78 -7.12
CA ILE A 108 -4.46 -1.05 -6.43
C ILE A 108 -4.56 0.38 -6.97
N LEU A 109 -3.42 1.03 -7.22
CA LEU A 109 -3.38 2.40 -7.75
C LEU A 109 -3.94 2.51 -9.17
N GLU A 110 -3.96 1.45 -9.97
CA GLU A 110 -4.64 1.49 -11.28
C GLU A 110 -6.16 1.68 -11.11
N VAL A 111 -6.78 1.14 -10.07
CA VAL A 111 -8.19 1.42 -9.73
C VAL A 111 -8.38 2.88 -9.31
N VAL A 112 -7.49 3.40 -8.46
CA VAL A 112 -7.49 4.80 -8.02
C VAL A 112 -7.36 5.76 -9.20
N LYS A 113 -6.53 5.40 -10.18
CA LYS A 113 -6.34 6.18 -11.41
C LYS A 113 -7.63 6.31 -12.22
N GLU A 114 -8.44 5.25 -12.31
CA GLU A 114 -9.74 5.29 -12.98
C GLU A 114 -10.71 6.21 -12.23
N ILE A 115 -10.75 6.15 -10.90
CA ILE A 115 -11.59 7.03 -10.07
C ILE A 115 -11.22 8.50 -10.26
N LEU A 116 -9.92 8.83 -10.16
CA LEU A 116 -9.45 10.21 -10.32
C LEU A 116 -9.68 10.75 -11.75
N ALA A 117 -9.61 9.87 -12.75
CA ALA A 117 -9.88 10.23 -14.15
C ALA A 117 -11.34 10.71 -14.37
N GLU A 118 -12.30 10.27 -13.55
CA GLU A 118 -13.69 10.80 -13.59
C GLU A 118 -13.75 12.31 -13.32
N LYS A 119 -12.76 12.84 -12.61
CA LYS A 119 -12.60 14.28 -12.33
C LYS A 119 -11.54 14.95 -13.22
N ASN A 120 -11.13 14.28 -14.31
CA ASN A 120 -10.08 14.75 -15.21
C ASN A 120 -8.74 15.00 -14.49
N ILE A 121 -8.42 14.20 -13.45
CA ILE A 121 -7.15 14.21 -12.73
C ILE A 121 -6.32 13.03 -13.21
N THR A 122 -5.06 13.26 -13.55
CA THR A 122 -4.12 12.20 -13.94
C THR A 122 -3.41 11.66 -12.71
N LEU A 123 -3.38 10.34 -12.52
CA LEU A 123 -2.50 9.70 -11.55
C LEU A 123 -1.26 9.15 -12.27
N ASP A 124 -0.08 9.70 -11.96
CA ASP A 124 1.23 9.24 -12.46
C ASP A 124 1.82 8.24 -11.46
N ILE A 125 1.77 6.95 -11.79
CA ILE A 125 2.24 5.87 -10.93
C ILE A 125 3.67 5.50 -11.30
N GLN A 126 4.62 5.80 -10.43
CA GLN A 126 6.04 5.48 -10.59
C GLN A 126 6.40 4.24 -9.79
N VAL A 127 6.74 3.14 -10.48
CA VAL A 127 6.98 1.84 -9.85
C VAL A 127 8.45 1.65 -9.54
N TYR A 128 8.74 1.29 -8.28
CA TYR A 128 10.09 1.02 -7.77
C TYR A 128 10.16 -0.37 -7.15
N ASN A 129 11.29 -1.07 -7.36
CA ASN A 129 11.53 -2.42 -6.81
C ASN A 129 12.35 -2.42 -5.52
N ASP A 130 12.65 -1.26 -4.97
CA ASP A 130 13.38 -1.08 -3.71
C ASP A 130 12.54 -0.26 -2.72
N TYR A 131 12.98 -0.20 -1.45
CA TYR A 131 12.25 0.48 -0.37
C TYR A 131 12.90 1.80 0.08
N VAL A 132 13.98 2.25 -0.59
CA VAL A 132 14.69 3.50 -0.26
C VAL A 132 14.22 4.64 -1.15
N VAL A 133 14.23 4.42 -2.47
CA VAL A 133 13.90 5.44 -3.46
C VAL A 133 12.51 6.03 -3.28
N PRO A 134 11.42 5.26 -2.99
CA PRO A 134 10.10 5.83 -2.81
C PRO A 134 10.00 6.87 -1.70
N ASN A 135 10.76 6.74 -0.61
CA ASN A 135 10.83 7.76 0.43
C ASN A 135 11.69 8.96 0.01
N THR A 136 12.79 8.72 -0.70
CA THR A 136 13.67 9.79 -1.16
C THR A 136 12.96 10.75 -2.12
N VAL A 137 12.19 10.22 -3.08
CA VAL A 137 11.47 11.03 -4.08
C VAL A 137 10.28 11.79 -3.49
N VAL A 138 9.70 11.33 -2.38
CA VAL A 138 8.71 12.10 -1.61
C VAL A 138 9.38 13.21 -0.82
N GLU A 139 10.50 12.91 -0.14
CA GLU A 139 11.20 13.91 0.68
C GLU A 139 11.73 15.07 -0.17
N ASP A 140 12.26 14.80 -1.36
CA ASP A 140 12.76 15.84 -2.26
C ASP A 140 11.68 16.55 -3.09
N GLY A 141 10.42 16.06 -3.02
CA GLY A 141 9.27 16.63 -3.72
C GLY A 141 9.18 16.26 -5.20
N THR A 142 9.91 15.24 -5.66
CA THR A 142 9.80 14.72 -7.03
C THR A 142 8.43 14.08 -7.28
N VAL A 143 7.84 13.44 -6.26
CA VAL A 143 6.47 12.92 -6.28
C VAL A 143 5.67 13.44 -5.09
N ASP A 144 4.34 13.46 -5.23
CA ASP A 144 3.43 13.98 -4.19
C ASP A 144 3.29 13.01 -3.01
N ALA A 145 3.36 11.70 -3.26
CA ALA A 145 3.12 10.66 -2.24
C ALA A 145 3.89 9.38 -2.53
N ASN A 146 3.92 8.47 -1.55
CA ASN A 146 4.26 7.07 -1.80
C ASN A 146 3.27 6.10 -1.12
N TYR A 147 3.22 4.88 -1.68
CA TYR A 147 2.39 3.79 -1.18
C TYR A 147 3.13 2.47 -1.38
N PHE A 148 3.83 1.98 -0.32
CA PHE A 148 4.66 0.76 -0.41
C PHE A 148 5.11 0.22 0.96
N GLN A 149 4.86 0.93 2.07
CA GLN A 149 5.54 0.71 3.34
C GLN A 149 4.59 0.65 4.53
N HIS A 150 5.10 0.14 5.64
CA HIS A 150 4.46 0.14 6.94
C HIS A 150 4.93 1.32 7.80
N LYS A 151 4.09 1.75 8.76
CA LYS A 151 4.42 2.86 9.66
C LYS A 151 5.74 2.66 10.43
N PRO A 152 6.07 1.48 11.01
CA PRO A 152 7.35 1.28 11.68
C PRO A 152 8.56 1.49 10.78
N TYR A 153 8.50 1.00 9.53
CA TYR A 153 9.58 1.23 8.56
C TYR A 153 9.75 2.72 8.24
N LEU A 154 8.64 3.47 8.08
CA LEU A 154 8.68 4.91 7.84
C LEU A 154 9.33 5.65 9.02
N ASP A 155 8.99 5.28 10.26
CA ASP A 155 9.55 5.92 11.45
C ASP A 155 11.08 5.70 11.56
N ASP A 156 11.52 4.46 11.31
CA ASP A 156 12.95 4.12 11.29
C ASP A 156 13.66 4.85 10.13
N PHE A 157 13.07 4.88 8.94
CA PHE A 157 13.63 5.57 7.78
C PHE A 157 13.82 7.07 8.06
N ASN A 158 12.79 7.73 8.61
CA ASN A 158 12.88 9.15 8.98
C ASN A 158 14.00 9.41 10.00
N ALA A 159 14.11 8.56 11.02
CA ALA A 159 15.12 8.70 12.06
C ALA A 159 16.56 8.51 11.52
N GLU A 160 16.75 7.54 10.62
CA GLU A 160 18.06 7.21 10.06
C GLU A 160 18.51 8.20 8.97
N ASN A 161 17.58 8.74 8.20
CA ASN A 161 17.87 9.60 7.03
C ASN A 161 17.55 11.08 7.26
N ASN A 162 17.05 11.44 8.46
CA ASN A 162 16.62 12.81 8.79
C ASN A 162 15.61 13.36 7.77
N THR A 163 14.63 12.53 7.40
CA THR A 163 13.53 12.86 6.50
C THR A 163 12.27 13.22 7.28
N HIS A 164 11.32 13.90 6.62
CA HIS A 164 10.10 14.46 7.22
C HIS A 164 8.86 13.97 6.47
N ILE A 165 8.73 12.65 6.40
CA ILE A 165 7.61 11.99 5.72
C ILE A 165 6.59 11.55 6.78
N VAL A 166 5.31 11.76 6.52
CA VAL A 166 4.21 11.44 7.42
C VAL A 166 3.19 10.52 6.78
N SER A 167 2.64 9.59 7.57
CA SER A 167 1.55 8.72 7.16
C SER A 167 0.24 9.49 7.21
N VAL A 168 -0.59 9.40 6.16
CA VAL A 168 -1.89 10.08 6.05
C VAL A 168 -3.08 9.12 5.96
N ALA A 169 -2.87 7.87 5.56
CA ALA A 169 -3.90 6.84 5.54
C ALA A 169 -3.29 5.45 5.70
N ALA A 170 -4.08 4.50 6.23
CA ALA A 170 -3.75 3.08 6.30
C ALA A 170 -4.75 2.32 5.41
N ILE A 171 -4.26 1.59 4.40
CA ILE A 171 -5.10 1.10 3.30
C ILE A 171 -5.33 -0.40 3.36
N HIS A 172 -4.28 -1.19 3.57
CA HIS A 172 -4.40 -2.65 3.61
C HIS A 172 -3.31 -3.28 4.47
N VAL A 173 -3.53 -4.52 4.86
CA VAL A 173 -2.51 -5.40 5.46
C VAL A 173 -2.17 -6.52 4.48
N GLU A 174 -0.92 -6.94 4.51
CA GLU A 174 -0.41 -8.10 3.80
C GLU A 174 0.05 -9.13 4.83
N PRO A 175 -0.80 -10.09 5.23
CA PRO A 175 -0.46 -11.05 6.27
C PRO A 175 0.82 -11.82 5.93
N MET A 176 1.80 -11.81 6.81
CA MET A 176 3.07 -12.51 6.60
C MET A 176 2.86 -14.02 6.69
N GLY A 177 3.49 -14.78 5.80
CA GLY A 177 3.40 -16.23 5.75
C GLY A 177 4.68 -16.94 6.18
N LEU A 178 4.55 -18.09 6.85
CA LEU A 178 5.62 -19.05 7.06
C LEU A 178 5.51 -20.18 6.04
N TYR A 179 6.51 -20.30 5.18
CA TYR A 179 6.53 -21.28 4.07
C TYR A 179 7.52 -22.40 4.36
N GLY A 180 7.11 -23.62 4.05
CA GLY A 180 7.87 -24.84 4.36
C GLY A 180 8.91 -25.23 3.31
N GLY A 181 8.92 -24.62 2.12
CA GLY A 181 9.75 -25.08 1.01
C GLY A 181 9.49 -26.55 0.70
N LYS A 182 10.41 -27.44 1.11
CA LYS A 182 10.22 -28.89 0.99
C LYS A 182 9.43 -29.52 2.15
N GLN A 183 9.12 -28.77 3.19
CA GLN A 183 8.35 -29.21 4.34
C GLN A 183 6.88 -28.91 4.13
N THR A 184 6.01 -29.84 4.50
CA THR A 184 4.56 -29.70 4.39
C THR A 184 3.87 -29.52 5.75
N THR A 185 4.65 -29.61 6.86
CA THR A 185 4.17 -29.45 8.24
C THR A 185 5.17 -28.68 9.07
N LEU A 186 4.79 -28.31 10.29
CA LEU A 186 5.66 -27.65 11.28
C LEU A 186 6.47 -28.63 12.14
N ASP A 187 6.32 -29.95 11.94
CA ASP A 187 6.90 -30.98 12.82
C ASP A 187 8.42 -30.85 12.96
N ALA A 188 9.12 -30.48 11.88
CA ALA A 188 10.56 -30.30 11.89
C ALA A 188 11.03 -29.07 12.69
N LEU A 189 10.14 -28.10 13.04
CA LEU A 189 10.46 -26.99 13.94
C LEU A 189 10.38 -27.40 15.41
N SER A 190 9.57 -28.39 15.74
CA SER A 190 9.36 -28.90 17.11
C SER A 190 10.35 -30.01 17.51
N ALA A 191 11.08 -30.55 16.54
CA ALA A 191 12.08 -31.60 16.78
C ALA A 191 13.39 -31.00 17.31
N LYS A 192 13.43 -30.66 18.61
CA LYS A 192 14.67 -30.42 19.38
C LYS A 192 14.74 -31.40 20.54
#